data_6774eb93982cb843e5bf1a72b13ab374
#
_entry.id   6774eb93982cb843e5bf1a72b13ab374
#
_cell.length_a   1.000
_cell.length_b   1.000
_cell.length_c   1.000
_cell.angle_alpha   90.00
_cell.angle_beta   90.00
_cell.angle_gamma   90.00
#
_symmetry.space_group_name_H-M   'P 1'
#
loop_
_entity.id
_entity.type
_entity.pdbx_description
1 polymer ?
#
loop_
_entity_poly.entity_id
_entity_poly.type
_entity_poly.pdbx_seq_one_letter_code
_entity_poly.pdbx_strand_id
1 'polypeptide(L)'
;MSRLLAFVDIFVESAEMDNVVAALKKLDNLEELYEVTGEFDIVTLVSAADIEEFRDTLKNKIMKIKGVRSTVSSVVLKSHKGPRTNDEAPRSKPPPHQ
;
A
#
# COMPACT_ATOMS: atom_id res chain seq x y z
N MET A 1 -9.64 -9.43 -15.25
CA MET A 1 -9.35 -10.15 -14.08
C MET A 1 -9.14 -9.25 -12.90
N SER A 2 -9.71 -9.58 -11.79
CA SER A 2 -9.57 -8.77 -10.59
C SER A 2 -8.17 -8.85 -10.03
N ARG A 3 -7.71 -7.77 -9.47
CA ARG A 3 -6.50 -7.76 -8.69
C ARG A 3 -6.87 -7.60 -7.22
N LEU A 4 -6.07 -8.20 -6.38
CA LEU A 4 -6.21 -8.03 -4.95
C LEU A 4 -5.64 -6.68 -4.56
N LEU A 5 -6.35 -5.98 -3.69
CA LEU A 5 -5.87 -4.72 -3.11
C LEU A 5 -5.73 -4.91 -1.61
N ALA A 6 -4.69 -4.35 -1.05
CA ALA A 6 -4.48 -4.43 0.39
C ALA A 6 -3.88 -3.13 0.90
N PHE A 7 -4.37 -2.69 2.04
CA PHE A 7 -3.72 -1.59 2.74
C PHE A 7 -2.62 -2.19 3.61
N VAL A 8 -1.46 -1.57 3.58
CA VAL A 8 -0.37 -1.97 4.46
C VAL A 8 0.03 -0.74 5.26
N ASP A 9 -0.20 -0.80 6.56
CA ASP A 9 0.16 0.26 7.48
C ASP A 9 1.51 -0.09 8.06
N ILE A 10 2.42 0.87 8.12
CA ILE A 10 3.82 0.60 8.42
C ILE A 10 4.28 1.47 9.57
N PHE A 11 4.93 0.82 10.56
CA PHE A 11 5.64 1.51 11.62
C PHE A 11 7.09 1.63 11.19
N VAL A 12 7.64 2.84 11.32
CA VAL A 12 8.97 3.15 10.78
C VAL A 12 9.84 3.73 11.87
N GLU A 13 11.13 3.37 11.85
CA GLU A 13 12.11 4.06 12.67
C GLU A 13 12.22 5.49 12.18
N SER A 14 12.08 6.46 13.07
CA SER A 14 12.05 7.86 12.67
C SER A 14 13.24 8.27 11.82
N ALA A 15 14.42 7.80 12.19
CA ALA A 15 15.64 8.18 11.47
C ALA A 15 15.70 7.58 10.08
N GLU A 16 14.87 6.59 9.78
CA GLU A 16 14.89 5.91 8.49
C GLU A 16 13.71 6.27 7.60
N MET A 17 12.93 7.27 7.99
CA MET A 17 11.71 7.60 7.25
C MET A 17 12.00 7.86 5.77
N ASP A 18 12.99 8.69 5.47
CA ASP A 18 13.30 9.03 4.10
C ASP A 18 13.76 7.81 3.31
N ASN A 19 14.53 6.94 3.95
CA ASN A 19 14.99 5.72 3.33
C ASN A 19 13.82 4.79 3.00
N VAL A 20 12.90 4.65 3.94
CA VAL A 20 11.75 3.77 3.75
C VAL A 20 10.86 4.30 2.62
N VAL A 21 10.59 5.61 2.62
CA VAL A 21 9.76 6.20 1.58
C VAL A 21 10.40 6.00 0.21
N ALA A 22 11.71 6.25 0.11
CA ALA A 22 12.41 6.09 -1.17
C ALA A 22 12.35 4.65 -1.67
N ALA A 23 12.52 3.69 -0.76
CA ALA A 23 12.47 2.28 -1.15
C ALA A 23 11.07 1.86 -1.56
N LEU A 24 10.04 2.32 -0.83
CA LEU A 24 8.68 1.97 -1.17
C LEU A 24 8.27 2.51 -2.54
N LYS A 25 8.71 3.70 -2.87
CA LYS A 25 8.39 4.30 -4.17
C LYS A 25 8.86 3.47 -5.35
N LYS A 26 9.83 2.60 -5.14
CA LYS A 26 10.37 1.77 -6.23
C LYS A 26 9.56 0.52 -6.49
N LEU A 27 8.60 0.21 -5.66
CA LEU A 27 7.81 -1.00 -5.82
C LEU A 27 6.76 -0.79 -6.90
N ASP A 28 6.78 -1.67 -7.91
CA ASP A 28 5.89 -1.53 -9.05
C ASP A 28 4.43 -1.66 -8.68
N ASN A 29 4.13 -2.48 -7.69
CA ASN A 29 2.74 -2.74 -7.31
C ASN A 29 2.27 -1.92 -6.13
N LEU A 30 3.00 -0.87 -5.75
CA LEU A 30 2.54 0.07 -4.75
C LEU A 30 1.71 1.15 -5.45
N GLU A 31 0.44 1.21 -5.12
CA GLU A 31 -0.48 2.10 -5.80
C GLU A 31 -0.56 3.46 -5.14
N GLU A 32 -0.45 3.51 -3.82
CA GLU A 32 -0.56 4.75 -3.07
C GLU A 32 0.37 4.69 -1.88
N LEU A 33 0.88 5.83 -1.49
CA LEU A 33 1.87 5.93 -0.42
C LEU A 33 1.68 7.25 0.30
N TYR A 34 1.41 7.18 1.61
CA TYR A 34 1.16 8.37 2.42
C TYR A 34 1.92 8.31 3.73
N GLU A 35 2.50 9.43 4.13
CA GLU A 35 2.92 9.60 5.52
C GLU A 35 1.73 10.15 6.27
N VAL A 36 1.50 9.63 7.46
CA VAL A 36 0.30 10.00 8.22
C VAL A 36 0.67 10.30 9.66
N THR A 37 -0.24 10.99 10.34
CA THR A 37 -0.14 11.13 11.78
C THR A 37 -1.02 10.08 12.43
N GLY A 38 -0.77 9.78 13.68
CA GLY A 38 -1.57 8.82 14.42
C GLY A 38 -0.75 7.61 14.78
N GLU A 39 -1.41 6.47 14.78
CA GLU A 39 -0.79 5.25 15.28
C GLU A 39 0.31 4.72 14.35
N PHE A 40 0.08 4.81 13.05
CA PHE A 40 1.06 4.35 12.06
C PHE A 40 1.83 5.52 11.51
N ASP A 41 2.95 5.23 10.88
CA ASP A 41 3.77 6.27 10.26
C ASP A 41 3.49 6.41 8.78
N ILE A 42 3.22 5.29 8.11
CA ILE A 42 2.98 5.26 6.67
C ILE A 42 1.78 4.36 6.39
N VAL A 43 0.97 4.76 5.44
CA VAL A 43 -0.13 3.94 4.94
C VAL A 43 0.05 3.77 3.44
N THR A 44 -0.02 2.54 2.98
CA THR A 44 0.13 2.23 1.56
C THR A 44 -1.06 1.44 1.05
N LEU A 45 -1.25 1.50 -0.26
CA LEU A 45 -2.18 0.61 -0.96
C LEU A 45 -1.36 -0.18 -1.97
N VAL A 46 -1.44 -1.50 -1.86
CA VAL A 46 -0.67 -2.42 -2.68
C VAL A 46 -1.61 -3.26 -3.51
N SER A 47 -1.28 -3.49 -4.78
CA SER A 47 -2.06 -4.39 -5.62
C SER A 47 -1.25 -5.66 -5.87
N ALA A 48 -1.95 -6.76 -6.09
CA ALA A 48 -1.30 -8.03 -6.37
C ALA A 48 -2.24 -8.89 -7.18
N ALA A 49 -1.69 -9.83 -7.94
CA ALA A 49 -2.52 -10.73 -8.74
C ALA A 49 -3.29 -11.69 -7.84
N ASP A 50 -2.69 -12.09 -6.74
CA ASP A 50 -3.30 -13.04 -5.81
C ASP A 50 -2.63 -12.89 -4.44
N ILE A 51 -3.08 -13.71 -3.51
CA ILE A 51 -2.57 -13.63 -2.14
C ILE A 51 -1.11 -14.04 -2.05
N GLU A 52 -0.67 -14.93 -2.91
CA GLU A 52 0.73 -15.36 -2.92
C GLU A 52 1.65 -14.21 -3.30
N GLU A 53 1.28 -13.48 -4.34
CA GLU A 53 2.06 -12.34 -4.76
C GLU A 53 2.06 -11.26 -3.69
N PHE A 54 0.92 -11.06 -3.02
CA PHE A 54 0.85 -10.10 -1.95
C PHE A 54 1.80 -10.47 -0.80
N ARG A 55 1.80 -11.74 -0.42
CA ARG A 55 2.68 -12.20 0.65
C ARG A 55 4.15 -11.99 0.28
N ASP A 56 4.49 -12.25 -0.97
CA ASP A 56 5.85 -12.03 -1.42
C ASP A 56 6.24 -10.56 -1.32
N THR A 57 5.37 -9.68 -1.77
CA THR A 57 5.61 -8.25 -1.68
C THR A 57 5.81 -7.83 -0.23
N LEU A 58 4.94 -8.29 0.65
CA LEU A 58 5.01 -7.90 2.04
C LEU A 58 6.29 -8.41 2.71
N LYS A 59 6.56 -9.70 2.58
CA LYS A 59 7.65 -10.33 3.31
C LYS A 59 9.02 -10.04 2.70
N ASN A 60 9.10 -10.08 1.38
CA ASN A 60 10.41 -10.03 0.72
C ASN A 60 10.77 -8.65 0.18
N LYS A 61 9.80 -7.75 0.12
CA LYS A 61 10.08 -6.41 -0.37
C LYS A 61 9.86 -5.36 0.70
N ILE A 62 8.68 -5.31 1.30
CA ILE A 62 8.38 -4.26 2.27
C ILE A 62 9.11 -4.50 3.59
N MET A 63 8.98 -5.69 4.13
CA MET A 63 9.55 -5.97 5.45
C MET A 63 11.07 -6.08 5.43
N LYS A 64 11.67 -6.13 4.26
CA LYS A 64 13.13 -6.14 4.14
C LYS A 64 13.73 -4.74 4.08
N ILE A 65 12.92 -3.71 3.97
CA ILE A 65 13.43 -2.35 3.90
C ILE A 65 13.97 -1.95 5.26
N LYS A 66 15.19 -1.41 5.26
CA LYS A 66 15.78 -0.94 6.50
C LYS A 66 14.95 0.19 7.07
N GLY A 67 14.54 0.07 8.31
CA GLY A 67 13.73 1.06 8.99
C GLY A 67 12.29 0.66 9.17
N VAL A 68 11.82 -0.37 8.48
CA VAL A 68 10.46 -0.88 8.70
C VAL A 68 10.49 -1.71 9.96
N ARG A 69 9.71 -1.29 10.96
CA ARG A 69 9.67 -2.00 12.24
C ARG A 69 8.62 -3.09 12.25
N SER A 70 7.44 -2.78 11.76
CA SER A 70 6.35 -3.74 11.71
C SER A 70 5.29 -3.23 10.74
N THR A 71 4.41 -4.14 10.33
CA THR A 71 3.35 -3.82 9.40
C THR A 71 2.04 -4.44 9.87
N VAL A 72 0.94 -3.80 9.46
CA VAL A 72 -0.40 -4.34 9.64
C VAL A 72 -1.07 -4.30 8.28
N SER A 73 -1.56 -5.43 7.82
CA SER A 73 -2.16 -5.54 6.49
C SER A 73 -3.66 -5.76 6.57
N SER A 74 -4.38 -5.14 5.66
CA SER A 74 -5.83 -5.31 5.55
C SER A 74 -6.18 -5.51 4.09
N VAL A 75 -6.60 -6.72 3.73
CA VAL A 75 -6.97 -7.00 2.36
C VAL A 75 -8.38 -6.49 2.12
N VAL A 76 -8.55 -5.76 1.01
CA VAL A 76 -9.86 -5.22 0.67
C VAL A 76 -10.74 -6.36 0.20
N LEU A 77 -11.86 -6.58 0.89
CA LEU A 77 -12.79 -7.62 0.51
C LEU A 77 -13.75 -7.13 -0.55
N LYS A 78 -14.19 -5.89 -0.42
CA LYS A 78 -15.14 -5.33 -1.36
C LYS A 78 -15.08 -3.81 -1.26
N SER A 79 -15.04 -3.15 -2.40
CA SER A 79 -15.07 -1.70 -2.44
C SER A 79 -16.52 -1.25 -2.63
N HIS A 80 -17.01 -0.46 -1.71
CA HIS A 80 -18.38 0.08 -1.80
C HIS A 80 -18.38 1.47 -2.40
N LYS A 81 -17.27 2.18 -2.27
CA LYS A 81 -17.16 3.53 -2.75
C LYS A 81 -15.69 3.90 -2.72
N GLY A 82 -15.24 4.60 -3.72
CA GLY A 82 -13.86 5.02 -3.75
C GLY A 82 -13.39 5.18 -5.17
N PRO A 83 -12.19 5.72 -5.35
CA PRO A 83 -11.68 5.94 -6.69
C PRO A 83 -11.23 4.67 -7.39
N ARG A 84 -11.12 3.56 -6.68
CA ARG A 84 -10.56 2.34 -7.23
C ARG A 84 -11.29 1.14 -6.66
N THR A 85 -11.58 0.17 -7.52
CA THR A 85 -12.11 -1.11 -7.08
C THR A 85 -11.16 -2.19 -7.52
N ASN A 86 -11.39 -3.41 -7.06
CA ASN A 86 -10.55 -4.53 -7.41
C ASN A 86 -10.63 -4.90 -8.88
N ASP A 87 -11.73 -4.56 -9.52
CA ASP A 87 -11.97 -4.98 -10.89
C ASP A 87 -11.70 -3.92 -11.92
N GLU A 88 -11.30 -2.73 -11.53
CA GLU A 88 -11.21 -1.63 -12.44
C GLU A 88 -9.82 -1.13 -12.60
N ALA A 89 -9.54 -0.66 -13.81
CA ALA A 89 -8.37 0.13 -14.01
C ALA A 89 -8.52 1.44 -13.25
N PRO A 90 -7.41 2.06 -12.88
CA PRO A 90 -7.47 3.37 -12.23
C PRO A 90 -8.25 4.36 -13.06
N ARG A 91 -9.10 5.14 -12.39
CA ARG A 91 -9.82 6.16 -13.06
C ARG A 91 -8.92 7.29 -13.37
N SER A 92 -9.16 7.93 -14.47
CA SER A 92 -8.34 9.07 -14.83
C SER A 92 -8.48 10.14 -13.77
N LYS A 93 -9.66 10.42 -13.35
CA LYS A 93 -9.84 11.31 -12.23
C LYS A 93 -11.31 11.35 -11.87
N PRO A 94 -11.60 11.60 -10.59
CA PRO A 94 -12.98 11.61 -10.17
C PRO A 94 -13.67 12.85 -10.72
N PRO A 95 -14.98 12.80 -10.85
CA PRO A 95 -15.71 14.00 -11.20
C PRO A 95 -15.56 15.05 -10.12
N PRO A 96 -15.68 16.26 -10.50
CA PRO A 96 -15.63 17.28 -9.47
C PRO A 96 -16.73 16.98 -8.49
N HIS A 97 -16.45 17.14 -7.24
CA HIS A 97 -17.27 16.62 -6.31
C HIS A 97 -18.06 17.41 -5.87
N GLN A 98 -18.72 17.22 -5.83
CA GLN A 98 -19.58 17.81 -5.28
C GLN A 98 -19.70 17.51 -3.93
#